data_a1728491ecff014e88cea87d9d59ccf4
#
_entry.id   a1728491ecff014e88cea87d9d59ccf4
#
_cell.length_a   1.000
_cell.length_b   1.000
_cell.length_c   1.000
_cell.angle_alpha   90.00
_cell.angle_beta   90.00
_cell.angle_gamma   90.00
#
_symmetry.space_group_name_H-M   'P 1'
#
loop_
_entity.id
_entity.type
_entity.pdbx_description
1 polymer ?
#
loop_
_entity_poly.entity_id
_entity_poly.type
_entity_poly.pdbx_seq_one_letter_code
_entity_poly.pdbx_strand_id
1 'polypeptide(L)'
;MDSSDLVDQPSKIRKGEELNLERLRQHLEPVIGKDLGSLQISQFPGGHSNLTYFLKTDSEQWVLRRPPFGSKVKSAHDMSREFKILDALKGTYPFGPKPIHFCDDHEIVGCDFYLMNYIKGLVIRREYPEHLRMSPEQIRNQLINFFDALGDLHSLNLKEVGLDNFGKPHGYVKRQIEGWSNRWVNAVTPDTVNCDEIIKWLQDNMPEESGKASVIHNDYKLDNVIFDVENPLRLIGVLDWEMSTVGDPLMDLGCTLGYWVQLDDPEFFRNARTMPSDIEGAPTRAEIVERFKDRTGLSVDHFPFYFCFGLFRLCVIGQQIYYRYFHGHTKDDRFASFLNKASVLQQMCMMIIAGEITK
;
A
#
# COMPACT_ATOMS: atom_id res chain seq x y z
N MET A 1 17.64 -5.89 -23.97
CA MET A 1 17.48 -4.85 -22.92
C MET A 1 17.97 -5.45 -21.63
N ASP A 2 18.75 -4.72 -20.91
CA ASP A 2 19.37 -5.20 -19.67
C ASP A 2 18.28 -5.32 -18.59
N SER A 3 18.33 -6.36 -17.75
CA SER A 3 17.41 -6.55 -16.61
C SER A 3 17.39 -5.36 -15.63
N SER A 4 18.31 -4.43 -15.78
CA SER A 4 18.38 -3.17 -15.03
C SER A 4 17.20 -2.22 -15.30
N ASP A 5 16.53 -2.31 -16.47
CA ASP A 5 15.42 -1.42 -16.83
C ASP A 5 14.11 -1.76 -16.06
N LEU A 6 14.09 -2.89 -15.36
CA LEU A 6 12.94 -3.41 -14.60
C LEU A 6 12.92 -3.01 -13.14
N VAL A 7 14.07 -2.62 -12.62
CA VAL A 7 14.25 -2.27 -11.22
C VAL A 7 14.08 -0.77 -11.07
N ASP A 8 13.31 -0.36 -10.06
CA ASP A 8 13.19 1.07 -9.72
C ASP A 8 14.57 1.69 -9.53
N GLN A 9 14.89 2.65 -10.39
CA GLN A 9 16.19 3.34 -10.35
C GLN A 9 16.07 4.60 -9.49
N PRO A 10 16.89 4.73 -8.46
CA PRO A 10 17.00 5.99 -7.73
C PRO A 10 17.60 7.07 -8.65
N SER A 11 17.15 8.29 -8.48
CA SER A 11 17.57 9.46 -9.23
C SER A 11 18.32 10.47 -8.36
N LYS A 12 18.70 11.62 -8.92
CA LYS A 12 19.28 12.71 -8.14
C LYS A 12 18.28 13.18 -7.08
N ILE A 13 18.81 13.55 -5.91
CA ILE A 13 18.02 14.12 -4.83
C ILE A 13 17.35 15.40 -5.30
N ARG A 14 16.08 15.58 -4.98
CA ARG A 14 15.30 16.77 -5.30
C ARG A 14 15.86 17.96 -4.54
N LYS A 15 15.86 19.14 -5.20
CA LYS A 15 16.35 20.40 -4.59
C LYS A 15 15.57 20.71 -3.31
N GLY A 16 16.29 20.91 -2.21
CA GLY A 16 15.76 21.19 -0.88
C GLY A 16 15.45 19.93 -0.05
N GLU A 17 15.75 18.74 -0.59
CA GLU A 17 15.60 17.46 0.11
C GLU A 17 16.96 16.79 0.37
N GLU A 18 18.05 17.53 0.23
CA GLU A 18 19.41 17.04 0.46
C GLU A 18 19.64 16.75 1.95
N LEU A 19 20.36 15.67 2.24
CA LEU A 19 20.79 15.29 3.59
C LEU A 19 22.27 15.63 3.79
N ASN A 20 22.66 15.93 5.03
CA ASN A 20 24.08 16.06 5.37
C ASN A 20 24.74 14.68 5.38
N LEU A 21 25.38 14.33 4.26
CA LEU A 21 25.95 13.00 4.05
C LEU A 21 27.05 12.66 5.05
N GLU A 22 27.89 13.64 5.40
CA GLU A 22 29.01 13.41 6.35
C GLU A 22 28.47 13.11 7.76
N ARG A 23 27.48 13.88 8.24
CA ARG A 23 26.85 13.63 9.53
C ARG A 23 26.12 12.28 9.56
N LEU A 24 25.40 11.96 8.47
CA LEU A 24 24.70 10.68 8.33
C LEU A 24 25.72 9.51 8.33
N ARG A 25 26.82 9.62 7.62
CA ARG A 25 27.89 8.63 7.58
C ARG A 25 28.45 8.36 8.96
N GLN A 26 28.87 9.43 9.68
CA GLN A 26 29.42 9.32 11.04
C GLN A 26 28.44 8.66 12.03
N HIS A 27 27.14 8.92 11.87
CA HIS A 27 26.09 8.30 12.68
C HIS A 27 25.91 6.81 12.34
N LEU A 28 25.93 6.45 11.04
CA LEU A 28 25.67 5.06 10.60
C LEU A 28 26.87 4.13 10.74
N GLU A 29 28.12 4.61 10.71
CA GLU A 29 29.31 3.77 10.85
C GLU A 29 29.30 2.87 12.11
N PRO A 30 29.05 3.38 13.33
CA PRO A 30 28.96 2.52 14.52
C PRO A 30 27.74 1.60 14.50
N VAL A 31 26.64 1.99 13.85
CA VAL A 31 25.42 1.17 13.72
C VAL A 31 25.65 -0.02 12.81
N ILE A 32 26.30 0.20 11.67
CA ILE A 32 26.59 -0.85 10.68
C ILE A 32 27.83 -1.67 11.10
N GLY A 33 28.71 -1.07 11.92
CA GLY A 33 29.96 -1.70 12.38
C GLY A 33 31.06 -1.73 11.30
N LYS A 34 31.02 -0.81 10.33
CA LYS A 34 31.96 -0.73 9.20
C LYS A 34 32.25 0.72 8.83
N ASP A 35 33.40 0.95 8.19
CA ASP A 35 33.71 2.22 7.53
C ASP A 35 32.79 2.38 6.30
N LEU A 36 32.13 3.53 6.21
CA LEU A 36 31.21 3.90 5.13
C LEU A 36 31.81 5.01 4.22
N GLY A 37 33.15 5.09 4.12
CA GLY A 37 33.85 6.15 3.39
C GLY A 37 33.42 6.37 1.94
N SER A 38 32.93 5.32 1.24
CA SER A 38 32.41 5.41 -0.13
C SER A 38 30.87 5.64 -0.18
N LEU A 39 30.23 6.02 0.93
CA LEU A 39 28.79 6.20 1.00
C LEU A 39 28.28 7.20 -0.02
N GLN A 40 27.38 6.75 -0.87
CA GLN A 40 26.63 7.55 -1.85
C GLN A 40 25.15 7.55 -1.50
N ILE A 41 24.46 8.65 -1.81
CA ILE A 41 23.03 8.80 -1.58
C ILE A 41 22.34 9.28 -2.85
N SER A 42 21.18 8.68 -3.14
CA SER A 42 20.27 9.08 -4.20
C SER A 42 18.83 8.95 -3.70
N GLN A 43 17.84 9.31 -4.48
CA GLN A 43 16.45 9.36 -4.03
C GLN A 43 15.54 8.60 -4.99
N PHE A 44 14.61 7.81 -4.48
CA PHE A 44 13.57 7.24 -5.32
C PHE A 44 12.56 8.33 -5.73
N PRO A 45 12.16 8.37 -7.02
CA PRO A 45 11.24 9.40 -7.53
C PRO A 45 9.81 9.21 -7.01
N GLY A 46 9.43 7.99 -6.65
CA GLY A 46 8.15 7.64 -6.02
C GLY A 46 8.11 7.99 -4.54
N GLY A 47 6.91 7.94 -3.95
CA GLY A 47 6.70 8.26 -2.53
C GLY A 47 6.25 9.71 -2.35
N HIS A 48 4.92 9.92 -2.39
CA HIS A 48 4.34 11.25 -2.16
C HIS A 48 4.15 11.55 -0.66
N SER A 49 4.12 10.50 0.17
CA SER A 49 3.91 10.63 1.62
C SER A 49 5.23 10.74 2.38
N ASN A 50 6.16 9.82 2.18
CA ASN A 50 7.47 9.80 2.84
C ASN A 50 8.60 9.89 1.83
N LEU A 51 9.74 10.47 2.22
CA LEU A 51 10.94 10.53 1.40
C LEU A 51 11.76 9.25 1.56
N THR A 52 12.11 8.65 0.44
CA THR A 52 12.84 7.38 0.37
C THR A 52 14.18 7.60 -0.33
N TYR A 53 15.27 7.40 0.40
CA TYR A 53 16.63 7.54 -0.10
C TYR A 53 17.29 6.17 -0.25
N PHE A 54 18.06 6.03 -1.30
CA PHE A 54 18.91 4.88 -1.54
C PHE A 54 20.34 5.21 -1.11
N LEU A 55 20.86 4.42 -0.21
CA LEU A 55 22.22 4.51 0.32
C LEU A 55 23.03 3.36 -0.24
N LYS A 56 24.21 3.64 -0.77
CA LYS A 56 25.08 2.64 -1.38
C LYS A 56 26.53 2.88 -1.01
N THR A 57 27.22 1.79 -0.66
CA THR A 57 28.69 1.70 -0.64
C THR A 57 29.17 0.74 -1.73
N ASP A 58 30.45 0.45 -1.80
CA ASP A 58 30.99 -0.51 -2.75
C ASP A 58 30.47 -1.95 -2.52
N SER A 59 30.05 -2.27 -1.29
CA SER A 59 29.65 -3.63 -0.90
C SER A 59 28.20 -3.79 -0.47
N GLU A 60 27.51 -2.72 -0.08
CA GLU A 60 26.21 -2.81 0.56
C GLU A 60 25.24 -1.73 0.08
N GLN A 61 23.94 -2.02 0.23
CA GLN A 61 22.84 -1.16 -0.22
C GLN A 61 21.73 -1.13 0.83
N TRP A 62 21.22 0.07 1.12
CA TRP A 62 20.15 0.29 2.09
C TRP A 62 19.13 1.31 1.59
N VAL A 63 18.02 1.36 2.27
CA VAL A 63 16.98 2.36 2.10
C VAL A 63 16.80 3.11 3.41
N LEU A 64 16.84 4.45 3.34
CA LEU A 64 16.50 5.33 4.44
C LEU A 64 15.14 5.97 4.15
N ARG A 65 14.20 5.87 5.11
CA ARG A 65 12.90 6.54 5.04
C ARG A 65 12.80 7.61 6.11
N ARG A 66 12.23 8.75 5.72
CA ARG A 66 11.93 9.87 6.62
C ARG A 66 10.67 10.62 6.18
N PRO A 67 10.02 11.40 7.08
CA PRO A 67 8.95 12.31 6.73
C PRO A 67 9.39 13.37 5.69
N PRO A 68 8.45 13.97 4.94
CA PRO A 68 8.73 15.13 4.12
C PRO A 68 9.25 16.32 4.94
N PHE A 69 10.05 17.16 4.32
CA PHE A 69 10.48 18.40 4.95
C PHE A 69 9.28 19.32 5.25
N GLY A 70 9.24 19.89 6.45
CA GLY A 70 8.17 20.82 6.86
C GLY A 70 6.85 20.17 7.22
N SER A 71 6.76 18.82 7.27
CA SER A 71 5.56 18.13 7.74
C SER A 71 5.23 18.49 9.18
N LYS A 72 4.00 19.02 9.40
CA LYS A 72 3.49 19.39 10.74
C LYS A 72 2.61 18.31 11.37
N VAL A 73 2.23 17.29 10.60
CA VAL A 73 1.26 16.25 11.04
C VAL A 73 2.03 15.03 11.54
N LYS A 74 2.34 14.99 12.84
CA LYS A 74 3.08 13.88 13.47
C LYS A 74 2.44 12.50 13.27
N SER A 75 1.11 12.40 13.19
CA SER A 75 0.40 11.12 13.09
C SER A 75 0.36 10.51 11.68
N ALA A 76 0.62 11.30 10.64
CA ALA A 76 0.56 10.83 9.24
C ALA A 76 1.89 10.25 8.73
N HIS A 77 2.99 10.50 9.46
CA HIS A 77 4.36 10.13 9.05
C HIS A 77 5.15 9.60 10.24
N ASP A 78 4.56 8.64 10.98
CA ASP A 78 5.17 8.06 12.18
C ASP A 78 6.16 6.96 11.79
N MET A 79 7.44 7.36 11.65
CA MET A 79 8.54 6.44 11.30
C MET A 79 8.74 5.36 12.36
N SER A 80 8.48 5.68 13.66
CA SER A 80 8.63 4.71 14.73
C SER A 80 7.59 3.59 14.65
N ARG A 81 6.38 3.93 14.19
CA ARG A 81 5.29 2.98 13.99
C ARG A 81 5.60 2.02 12.84
N GLU A 82 6.05 2.54 11.70
CA GLU A 82 6.44 1.75 10.55
C GLU A 82 7.60 0.82 10.89
N PHE A 83 8.65 1.35 11.55
CA PHE A 83 9.79 0.57 12.02
C PHE A 83 9.37 -0.55 12.96
N LYS A 84 8.51 -0.30 13.95
CA LYS A 84 8.03 -1.30 14.92
C LYS A 84 7.30 -2.46 14.26
N ILE A 85 6.47 -2.20 13.25
CA ILE A 85 5.79 -3.25 12.49
C ILE A 85 6.83 -4.11 11.75
N LEU A 86 7.75 -3.49 11.02
CA LEU A 86 8.79 -4.21 10.28
C LEU A 86 9.69 -5.04 11.21
N ASP A 87 10.04 -4.51 12.37
CA ASP A 87 10.87 -5.21 13.35
C ASP A 87 10.13 -6.41 13.97
N ALA A 88 8.85 -6.25 14.27
CA ALA A 88 7.99 -7.33 14.76
C ALA A 88 7.80 -8.45 13.73
N LEU A 89 7.75 -8.10 12.45
CA LEU A 89 7.59 -9.07 11.35
C LEU A 89 8.90 -9.76 10.95
N LYS A 90 10.04 -9.26 11.42
CA LYS A 90 11.36 -9.79 11.11
C LYS A 90 11.50 -11.25 11.53
N GLY A 91 11.69 -12.12 10.55
CA GLY A 91 11.87 -13.57 10.79
C GLY A 91 10.59 -14.40 10.75
N THR A 92 9.39 -13.80 10.79
CA THR A 92 8.11 -14.50 10.69
C THR A 92 7.40 -14.25 9.37
N TYR A 93 7.50 -13.02 8.83
CA TYR A 93 6.97 -12.66 7.52
C TYR A 93 8.13 -12.36 6.56
N PRO A 94 8.43 -13.26 5.60
CA PRO A 94 9.66 -13.21 4.83
C PRO A 94 9.72 -12.07 3.81
N PHE A 95 8.59 -11.41 3.55
CA PHE A 95 8.46 -10.40 2.50
C PHE A 95 8.64 -8.96 2.99
N GLY A 96 8.62 -8.71 4.30
CA GLY A 96 8.89 -7.37 4.83
C GLY A 96 10.36 -6.97 4.65
N PRO A 97 10.67 -5.71 4.30
CA PRO A 97 12.04 -5.21 4.41
C PRO A 97 12.57 -5.39 5.83
N LYS A 98 13.84 -5.76 5.95
CA LYS A 98 14.46 -5.96 7.27
C LYS A 98 14.89 -4.61 7.84
N PRO A 99 14.27 -4.12 8.92
CA PRO A 99 14.71 -2.90 9.57
C PRO A 99 16.08 -3.12 10.22
N ILE A 100 16.91 -2.09 10.16
CA ILE A 100 18.30 -2.13 10.65
C ILE A 100 18.45 -1.18 11.82
N HIS A 101 17.98 0.05 11.70
CA HIS A 101 18.15 1.10 12.69
C HIS A 101 17.02 2.11 12.65
N PHE A 102 16.54 2.53 13.82
CA PHE A 102 15.66 3.67 13.99
C PHE A 102 16.41 4.78 14.71
N CYS A 103 16.27 6.01 14.25
CA CYS A 103 16.91 7.18 14.81
C CYS A 103 15.88 8.29 15.08
N ASP A 104 15.81 8.74 16.31
CA ASP A 104 15.02 9.88 16.79
C ASP A 104 15.90 11.11 17.12
N ASP A 105 17.19 11.03 16.85
CA ASP A 105 18.10 12.18 16.95
C ASP A 105 17.94 13.09 15.73
N HIS A 106 17.22 14.19 15.93
CA HIS A 106 16.94 15.16 14.88
C HIS A 106 18.16 15.95 14.43
N GLU A 107 19.29 15.89 15.16
CA GLU A 107 20.53 16.54 14.72
C GLU A 107 21.11 15.87 13.47
N ILE A 108 20.76 14.60 13.19
CA ILE A 108 21.33 13.85 12.09
C ILE A 108 20.71 14.27 10.74
N VAL A 109 19.37 14.19 10.60
CA VAL A 109 18.65 14.52 9.36
C VAL A 109 17.45 15.45 9.56
N GLY A 110 17.29 16.03 10.75
CA GLY A 110 16.24 17.00 11.06
C GLY A 110 14.88 16.40 11.49
N CYS A 111 14.76 15.10 11.56
CA CYS A 111 13.52 14.38 11.96
C CYS A 111 13.84 12.92 12.26
N ASP A 112 12.84 12.19 12.80
CA ASP A 112 12.92 10.72 12.89
C ASP A 112 13.16 10.12 11.51
N PHE A 113 13.97 9.06 11.48
CA PHE A 113 14.17 8.25 10.27
C PHE A 113 14.46 6.80 10.65
N TYR A 114 14.34 5.91 9.67
CA TYR A 114 14.84 4.56 9.85
C TYR A 114 15.57 4.05 8.61
N LEU A 115 16.46 3.08 8.85
CA LEU A 115 17.23 2.38 7.85
C LEU A 115 16.74 0.94 7.74
N MET A 116 16.63 0.44 6.52
CA MET A 116 16.27 -0.95 6.21
C MET A 116 17.12 -1.47 5.05
N ASN A 117 17.15 -2.79 4.84
CA ASN A 117 17.81 -3.36 3.67
C ASN A 117 17.12 -2.90 2.38
N TYR A 118 17.90 -2.80 1.30
CA TYR A 118 17.36 -2.65 -0.03
C TYR A 118 16.94 -4.02 -0.59
N ILE A 119 15.75 -4.11 -1.16
CA ILE A 119 15.27 -5.28 -1.88
C ILE A 119 15.29 -4.95 -3.37
N LYS A 120 16.21 -5.57 -4.10
CA LYS A 120 16.33 -5.39 -5.55
C LYS A 120 15.36 -6.34 -6.25
N GLY A 121 14.47 -5.81 -7.09
CA GLY A 121 13.53 -6.63 -7.85
C GLY A 121 12.62 -5.82 -8.74
N LEU A 122 11.66 -6.51 -9.32
CA LEU A 122 10.70 -6.00 -10.28
C LEU A 122 9.46 -5.48 -9.56
N VAL A 123 9.03 -4.25 -9.87
CA VAL A 123 7.75 -3.66 -9.45
C VAL A 123 6.82 -3.55 -10.65
N ILE A 124 5.65 -4.20 -10.58
CA ILE A 124 4.62 -4.12 -11.62
C ILE A 124 3.71 -2.94 -11.30
N ARG A 125 3.64 -1.97 -12.23
CA ARG A 125 2.84 -0.77 -12.08
C ARG A 125 1.55 -0.87 -12.89
N ARG A 126 1.27 0.12 -13.70
CA ARG A 126 0.05 0.24 -14.49
C ARG A 126 -0.06 -0.79 -15.61
N GLU A 127 1.07 -1.18 -16.21
CA GLU A 127 1.13 -2.14 -17.30
C GLU A 127 2.09 -3.28 -16.95
N TYR A 128 1.80 -4.47 -17.46
CA TYR A 128 2.77 -5.56 -17.42
C TYR A 128 3.95 -5.24 -18.33
N PRO A 129 5.17 -5.44 -17.84
CA PRO A 129 6.36 -5.22 -18.67
C PRO A 129 6.40 -6.22 -19.84
N GLU A 130 6.28 -5.73 -21.08
CA GLU A 130 6.21 -6.56 -22.30
C GLU A 130 7.37 -7.56 -22.44
N HIS A 131 8.54 -7.19 -21.96
CA HIS A 131 9.74 -8.02 -22.05
C HIS A 131 9.73 -9.23 -21.08
N LEU A 132 8.85 -9.29 -20.10
CA LEU A 132 8.69 -10.48 -19.25
C LEU A 132 8.10 -11.67 -20.03
N ARG A 133 7.36 -11.43 -21.13
CA ARG A 133 6.78 -12.45 -22.02
C ARG A 133 6.13 -13.62 -21.27
N MET A 134 5.41 -13.32 -20.20
CA MET A 134 4.76 -14.33 -19.36
C MET A 134 3.53 -14.90 -20.06
N SER A 135 3.35 -16.22 -19.99
CA SER A 135 2.10 -16.87 -20.40
C SER A 135 0.96 -16.55 -19.43
N PRO A 136 -0.32 -16.69 -19.85
CA PRO A 136 -1.45 -16.52 -18.94
C PRO A 136 -1.36 -17.38 -17.66
N GLU A 137 -0.84 -18.60 -17.77
CA GLU A 137 -0.61 -19.47 -16.61
C GLU A 137 0.46 -18.90 -15.64
N GLN A 138 1.53 -18.34 -16.18
CA GLN A 138 2.57 -17.71 -15.38
C GLN A 138 2.05 -16.45 -14.69
N ILE A 139 1.26 -15.62 -15.41
CA ILE A 139 0.59 -14.45 -14.83
C ILE A 139 -0.33 -14.89 -13.68
N ARG A 140 -1.14 -15.94 -13.90
CA ARG A 140 -2.00 -16.50 -12.86
C ARG A 140 -1.20 -16.88 -11.61
N ASN A 141 -0.15 -17.65 -11.79
CA ASN A 141 0.68 -18.13 -10.68
C ASN A 141 1.35 -16.97 -9.93
N GLN A 142 1.85 -15.94 -10.64
CA GLN A 142 2.41 -14.75 -10.02
C GLN A 142 1.37 -14.00 -9.17
N LEU A 143 0.17 -13.78 -9.72
CA LEU A 143 -0.90 -13.04 -9.04
C LEU A 143 -1.52 -13.84 -7.89
N ILE A 144 -1.56 -15.17 -7.99
CA ILE A 144 -1.91 -16.04 -6.86
C ILE A 144 -0.88 -15.90 -5.73
N ASN A 145 0.42 -15.91 -6.04
CA ASN A 145 1.47 -15.71 -5.04
C ASN A 145 1.39 -14.32 -4.38
N PHE A 146 0.95 -13.31 -5.13
CA PHE A 146 0.67 -11.98 -4.58
C PHE A 146 -0.43 -12.05 -3.50
N PHE A 147 -1.55 -12.70 -3.74
CA PHE A 147 -2.62 -12.83 -2.74
C PHE A 147 -2.27 -13.80 -1.61
N ASP A 148 -1.49 -14.83 -1.89
CA ASP A 148 -0.99 -15.75 -0.86
C ASP A 148 -0.13 -15.03 0.17
N ALA A 149 0.75 -14.13 -0.27
CA ALA A 149 1.58 -13.34 0.63
C ALA A 149 0.73 -12.43 1.54
N LEU A 150 -0.39 -11.88 1.05
CA LEU A 150 -1.35 -11.15 1.88
C LEU A 150 -2.05 -12.07 2.89
N GLY A 151 -2.47 -13.25 2.46
CA GLY A 151 -3.07 -14.27 3.34
C GLY A 151 -2.10 -14.73 4.45
N ASP A 152 -0.81 -14.87 4.13
CA ASP A 152 0.23 -15.19 5.11
C ASP A 152 0.37 -14.09 6.16
N LEU A 153 0.37 -12.82 5.74
CA LEU A 153 0.38 -11.69 6.66
C LEU A 153 -0.80 -11.73 7.63
N HIS A 154 -2.00 -12.00 7.09
CA HIS A 154 -3.22 -12.06 7.88
C HIS A 154 -3.34 -13.31 8.77
N SER A 155 -2.51 -14.32 8.54
CA SER A 155 -2.47 -15.56 9.31
C SER A 155 -1.50 -15.51 10.49
N LEU A 156 -0.70 -14.45 10.61
CA LEU A 156 0.29 -14.32 11.69
C LEU A 156 -0.39 -14.26 13.07
N ASN A 157 0.23 -14.91 14.03
CA ASN A 157 -0.18 -14.82 15.43
C ASN A 157 0.37 -13.53 16.05
N LEU A 158 -0.53 -12.61 16.41
CA LEU A 158 -0.17 -11.30 16.95
C LEU A 158 0.69 -11.36 18.21
N LYS A 159 0.48 -12.37 19.08
CA LYS A 159 1.27 -12.54 20.31
C LYS A 159 2.69 -13.02 20.00
N GLU A 160 2.82 -13.93 19.04
CA GLU A 160 4.13 -14.45 18.65
C GLU A 160 5.02 -13.39 18.00
N VAL A 161 4.39 -12.46 17.25
CA VAL A 161 5.11 -11.33 16.65
C VAL A 161 5.16 -10.09 17.55
N GLY A 162 4.59 -10.12 18.77
CA GLY A 162 4.65 -9.01 19.72
C GLY A 162 3.79 -7.79 19.37
N LEU A 163 2.71 -7.99 18.57
CA LEU A 163 1.82 -6.93 18.10
C LEU A 163 0.40 -7.02 18.69
N ASP A 164 0.18 -7.85 19.69
CA ASP A 164 -1.12 -8.03 20.35
C ASP A 164 -1.65 -6.75 21.04
N ASN A 165 -0.75 -5.84 21.43
CA ASN A 165 -1.08 -4.52 21.98
C ASN A 165 -0.88 -3.37 20.96
N PHE A 166 -0.68 -3.68 19.68
CA PHE A 166 -0.48 -2.68 18.64
C PHE A 166 -1.81 -2.28 17.99
N GLY A 167 -2.11 -0.99 17.99
CA GLY A 167 -3.35 -0.48 17.40
C GLY A 167 -4.59 -0.67 18.31
N LYS A 168 -5.76 -0.70 17.68
CA LYS A 168 -7.07 -0.87 18.34
C LYS A 168 -7.95 -1.77 17.47
N PRO A 169 -7.78 -3.09 17.50
CA PRO A 169 -8.52 -3.99 16.62
C PRO A 169 -10.02 -4.02 16.90
N HIS A 170 -10.43 -4.00 18.18
CA HIS A 170 -11.85 -4.01 18.54
C HIS A 170 -12.59 -2.76 18.04
N GLY A 171 -13.74 -2.93 17.39
CA GLY A 171 -14.52 -1.87 16.75
C GLY A 171 -13.83 -1.28 15.51
N TYR A 172 -12.88 -2.01 14.90
CA TYR A 172 -12.09 -1.51 13.76
C TYR A 172 -12.98 -1.16 12.56
N VAL A 173 -13.85 -2.08 12.13
CA VAL A 173 -14.75 -1.90 10.98
C VAL A 173 -15.61 -0.64 11.16
N LYS A 174 -16.28 -0.50 12.30
CA LYS A 174 -17.12 0.67 12.62
C LYS A 174 -16.32 1.97 12.52
N ARG A 175 -15.14 2.02 13.15
CA ARG A 175 -14.32 3.24 13.12
C ARG A 175 -13.81 3.57 11.71
N GLN A 176 -13.57 2.56 10.86
CA GLN A 176 -13.17 2.81 9.47
C GLN A 176 -14.34 3.43 8.69
N ILE A 177 -15.55 2.88 8.80
CA ILE A 177 -16.73 3.44 8.14
C ILE A 177 -16.95 4.89 8.59
N GLU A 178 -17.02 5.14 9.91
CA GLU A 178 -17.22 6.49 10.45
C GLU A 178 -16.11 7.46 10.00
N GLY A 179 -14.86 7.02 10.06
CA GLY A 179 -13.71 7.83 9.69
C GLY A 179 -13.68 8.20 8.21
N TRP A 180 -13.97 7.26 7.32
CA TRP A 180 -14.00 7.51 5.88
C TRP A 180 -15.23 8.30 5.46
N SER A 181 -16.41 8.07 6.07
CA SER A 181 -17.61 8.89 5.87
C SER A 181 -17.35 10.36 6.27
N ASN A 182 -16.71 10.59 7.40
CA ASN A 182 -16.36 11.96 7.82
C ASN A 182 -15.36 12.62 6.85
N ARG A 183 -14.38 11.86 6.32
CA ARG A 183 -13.45 12.36 5.31
C ARG A 183 -14.17 12.72 4.01
N TRP A 184 -15.15 11.91 3.60
CA TRP A 184 -16.00 12.21 2.45
C TRP A 184 -16.71 13.54 2.63
N VAL A 185 -17.48 13.71 3.70
CA VAL A 185 -18.23 14.95 4.00
C VAL A 185 -17.32 16.19 3.99
N ASN A 186 -16.10 16.07 4.52
CA ASN A 186 -15.14 17.17 4.57
C ASN A 186 -14.43 17.43 3.22
N ALA A 187 -14.62 16.58 2.22
CA ALA A 187 -14.00 16.72 0.89
C ALA A 187 -15.01 16.99 -0.23
N VAL A 188 -16.29 17.15 0.09
CA VAL A 188 -17.35 17.46 -0.91
C VAL A 188 -17.08 18.82 -1.56
N THR A 189 -17.25 18.87 -2.89
CA THR A 189 -17.23 20.08 -3.73
C THR A 189 -18.57 20.18 -4.47
N PRO A 190 -18.96 21.34 -5.03
CA PRO A 190 -20.26 21.50 -5.69
C PRO A 190 -20.55 20.53 -6.85
N ASP A 191 -19.49 19.98 -7.46
CA ASP A 191 -19.51 19.05 -8.59
C ASP A 191 -19.28 17.58 -8.18
N THR A 192 -19.17 17.29 -6.88
CA THR A 192 -18.97 15.94 -6.35
C THR A 192 -20.23 15.08 -6.51
N VAL A 193 -20.05 13.79 -6.84
CA VAL A 193 -21.15 12.81 -6.82
C VAL A 193 -21.67 12.59 -5.40
N ASN A 194 -22.92 12.12 -5.27
CA ASN A 194 -23.48 11.81 -3.94
C ASN A 194 -23.12 10.39 -3.51
N CYS A 195 -22.60 10.22 -2.29
CA CYS A 195 -22.31 8.93 -1.65
C CYS A 195 -23.15 8.64 -0.39
N ASP A 196 -24.22 9.40 -0.13
CA ASP A 196 -25.03 9.24 1.09
C ASP A 196 -25.65 7.84 1.18
N GLU A 197 -26.12 7.30 0.05
CA GLU A 197 -26.68 5.95 -0.04
C GLU A 197 -25.61 4.88 0.26
N ILE A 198 -24.39 5.06 -0.24
CA ILE A 198 -23.27 4.13 0.03
C ILE A 198 -22.91 4.16 1.52
N ILE A 199 -22.81 5.35 2.10
CA ILE A 199 -22.50 5.54 3.53
C ILE A 199 -23.57 4.86 4.38
N LYS A 200 -24.86 5.11 4.05
CA LYS A 200 -25.96 4.50 4.76
C LYS A 200 -25.95 2.98 4.63
N TRP A 201 -25.75 2.46 3.43
CA TRP A 201 -25.70 1.02 3.19
C TRP A 201 -24.56 0.35 3.97
N LEU A 202 -23.36 0.95 3.99
CA LEU A 202 -22.22 0.45 4.79
C LEU A 202 -22.51 0.46 6.29
N GLN A 203 -23.27 1.43 6.79
CA GLN A 203 -23.69 1.48 8.20
C GLN A 203 -24.72 0.41 8.54
N ASP A 204 -25.72 0.22 7.66
CA ASP A 204 -26.84 -0.69 7.87
C ASP A 204 -26.46 -2.17 7.67
N ASN A 205 -25.43 -2.46 6.82
CA ASN A 205 -25.01 -3.81 6.47
C ASN A 205 -23.67 -4.21 7.08
N MET A 206 -23.21 -3.44 8.09
CA MET A 206 -21.96 -3.76 8.77
C MET A 206 -22.02 -5.15 9.40
N PRO A 207 -21.11 -6.09 9.04
CA PRO A 207 -21.08 -7.42 9.63
C PRO A 207 -20.65 -7.35 11.09
N GLU A 208 -21.00 -8.40 11.85
CA GLU A 208 -20.40 -8.61 13.16
C GLU A 208 -18.88 -8.80 13.03
N GLU A 209 -18.14 -8.31 14.01
CA GLU A 209 -16.68 -8.48 14.00
C GLU A 209 -16.33 -9.97 13.96
N SER A 210 -15.42 -10.34 13.06
CA SER A 210 -14.94 -11.73 12.92
C SER A 210 -14.25 -12.28 14.19
N GLY A 211 -13.93 -11.39 15.13
CA GLY A 211 -13.17 -11.70 16.33
C GLY A 211 -11.68 -12.00 16.06
N LYS A 212 -11.26 -12.05 14.80
CA LYS A 212 -9.88 -12.27 14.39
C LYS A 212 -9.26 -10.95 13.96
N ALA A 213 -8.36 -10.42 14.78
CA ALA A 213 -7.49 -9.32 14.39
C ALA A 213 -6.19 -9.85 13.78
N SER A 214 -5.69 -9.15 12.78
CA SER A 214 -4.43 -9.48 12.11
C SER A 214 -3.59 -8.24 11.90
N VAL A 215 -2.30 -8.43 11.57
CA VAL A 215 -1.52 -7.36 10.94
C VAL A 215 -2.11 -7.11 9.56
N ILE A 216 -2.48 -5.88 9.26
CA ILE A 216 -3.04 -5.47 7.97
C ILE A 216 -2.16 -4.40 7.36
N HIS A 217 -2.05 -4.43 6.02
CA HIS A 217 -1.21 -3.51 5.26
C HIS A 217 -1.92 -2.19 4.95
N ASN A 218 -3.21 -2.24 4.65
CA ASN A 218 -4.07 -1.12 4.26
C ASN A 218 -3.75 -0.41 2.92
N ASP A 219 -2.68 -0.78 2.23
CA ASP A 219 -2.36 -0.29 0.87
C ASP A 219 -1.66 -1.38 0.05
N TYR A 220 -2.16 -2.64 0.17
CA TYR A 220 -1.59 -3.77 -0.54
C TYR A 220 -2.02 -3.75 -2.01
N LYS A 221 -1.06 -3.55 -2.90
CA LYS A 221 -1.26 -3.43 -4.36
C LYS A 221 0.03 -3.78 -5.10
N LEU A 222 -0.05 -4.05 -6.42
CA LEU A 222 1.09 -4.53 -7.20
C LEU A 222 2.28 -3.56 -7.21
N ASP A 223 2.06 -2.26 -7.16
CA ASP A 223 3.13 -1.27 -7.11
C ASP A 223 3.82 -1.14 -5.73
N ASN A 224 3.27 -1.82 -4.70
CA ASN A 224 3.86 -1.96 -3.37
C ASN A 224 4.48 -3.35 -3.12
N VAL A 225 4.63 -4.19 -4.15
CA VAL A 225 5.31 -5.47 -4.02
C VAL A 225 6.46 -5.61 -4.99
N ILE A 226 7.44 -6.42 -4.61
CA ILE A 226 8.64 -6.69 -5.40
C ILE A 226 8.66 -8.17 -5.77
N PHE A 227 8.78 -8.44 -7.07
CA PHE A 227 9.04 -9.78 -7.59
C PHE A 227 10.53 -9.95 -7.93
N ASP A 228 10.98 -11.19 -7.88
CA ASP A 228 12.35 -11.54 -8.23
C ASP A 228 12.60 -11.34 -9.74
N VAL A 229 13.73 -10.72 -10.09
CA VAL A 229 14.09 -10.46 -11.49
C VAL A 229 14.38 -11.76 -12.25
N GLU A 230 14.99 -12.76 -11.58
CA GLU A 230 15.36 -14.04 -12.20
C GLU A 230 14.18 -15.01 -12.24
N ASN A 231 13.28 -14.93 -11.26
CA ASN A 231 12.05 -15.70 -11.21
C ASN A 231 10.85 -14.78 -10.90
N PRO A 232 10.23 -14.15 -11.90
CA PRO A 232 9.13 -13.20 -11.72
C PRO A 232 7.88 -13.77 -11.04
N LEU A 233 7.77 -15.10 -10.91
CA LEU A 233 6.69 -15.73 -10.15
C LEU A 233 6.89 -15.59 -8.63
N ARG A 234 8.12 -15.35 -8.18
CA ARG A 234 8.47 -15.29 -6.75
C ARG A 234 8.35 -13.87 -6.24
N LEU A 235 7.40 -13.62 -5.34
CA LEU A 235 7.34 -12.41 -4.55
C LEU A 235 8.46 -12.43 -3.50
N ILE A 236 9.23 -11.34 -3.40
CA ILE A 236 10.39 -11.21 -2.52
C ILE A 236 10.33 -10.00 -1.60
N GLY A 237 9.37 -9.09 -1.83
CA GLY A 237 9.23 -7.90 -0.99
C GLY A 237 7.84 -7.33 -0.97
N VAL A 238 7.41 -6.79 0.18
CA VAL A 238 6.22 -5.97 0.35
C VAL A 238 6.67 -4.65 0.95
N LEU A 239 6.34 -3.55 0.30
CA LEU A 239 6.79 -2.20 0.61
C LEU A 239 5.63 -1.35 1.15
N ASP A 240 5.99 -0.17 1.68
CA ASP A 240 5.05 0.90 2.08
C ASP A 240 4.12 0.55 3.24
N TRP A 241 4.73 0.27 4.39
CA TRP A 241 4.06 -0.14 5.63
C TRP A 241 3.49 1.03 6.46
N GLU A 242 3.49 2.25 5.92
CA GLU A 242 3.06 3.47 6.65
C GLU A 242 1.60 3.42 7.13
N MET A 243 0.72 2.73 6.39
CA MET A 243 -0.69 2.57 6.71
C MET A 243 -0.98 1.33 7.56
N SER A 244 0.03 0.50 7.82
CA SER A 244 -0.14 -0.80 8.47
C SER A 244 -0.53 -0.66 9.94
N THR A 245 -1.35 -1.60 10.39
CA THR A 245 -1.84 -1.65 11.78
C THR A 245 -2.29 -3.07 12.13
N VAL A 246 -2.87 -3.24 13.32
CA VAL A 246 -3.67 -4.41 13.67
C VAL A 246 -5.15 -4.06 13.46
N GLY A 247 -5.84 -4.86 12.67
CA GLY A 247 -7.23 -4.62 12.28
C GLY A 247 -7.91 -5.86 11.70
N ASP A 248 -9.00 -5.65 10.98
CA ASP A 248 -9.78 -6.70 10.35
C ASP A 248 -9.17 -7.08 8.98
N PRO A 249 -8.77 -8.36 8.76
CA PRO A 249 -8.13 -8.80 7.53
C PRO A 249 -9.04 -8.74 6.30
N LEU A 250 -10.36 -8.86 6.45
CA LEU A 250 -11.30 -8.75 5.33
C LEU A 250 -11.44 -7.28 4.86
N MET A 251 -11.29 -6.32 5.76
CA MET A 251 -11.20 -4.91 5.38
C MET A 251 -9.96 -4.63 4.52
N ASP A 252 -8.83 -5.25 4.83
CA ASP A 252 -7.60 -5.10 4.05
C ASP A 252 -7.72 -5.79 2.67
N LEU A 253 -8.27 -7.02 2.63
CA LEU A 253 -8.56 -7.69 1.36
C LEU A 253 -9.55 -6.87 0.51
N GLY A 254 -10.61 -6.32 1.11
CA GLY A 254 -11.57 -5.46 0.42
C GLY A 254 -10.90 -4.21 -0.16
N CYS A 255 -10.00 -3.56 0.58
CA CYS A 255 -9.21 -2.44 0.09
C CYS A 255 -8.28 -2.83 -1.08
N THR A 256 -7.64 -3.99 -1.00
CA THR A 256 -6.81 -4.54 -2.07
C THR A 256 -7.63 -4.80 -3.34
N LEU A 257 -8.81 -5.45 -3.19
CA LEU A 257 -9.69 -5.75 -4.30
C LEU A 257 -10.41 -4.51 -4.86
N GLY A 258 -10.47 -3.41 -4.13
CA GLY A 258 -10.90 -2.12 -4.66
C GLY A 258 -10.02 -1.61 -5.83
N TYR A 259 -8.75 -2.01 -5.88
CA TYR A 259 -7.85 -1.76 -7.01
C TYR A 259 -7.96 -2.82 -8.13
N TRP A 260 -8.62 -3.97 -7.85
CA TRP A 260 -8.62 -5.14 -8.73
C TRP A 260 -9.75 -5.06 -9.75
N VAL A 261 -9.40 -4.75 -10.97
CA VAL A 261 -10.31 -4.73 -12.13
C VAL A 261 -10.21 -6.06 -12.86
N GLN A 262 -11.34 -6.65 -13.27
CA GLN A 262 -11.43 -7.92 -14.02
C GLN A 262 -11.77 -7.67 -15.49
N LEU A 263 -11.54 -8.69 -16.33
CA LEU A 263 -11.85 -8.62 -17.76
C LEU A 263 -13.33 -8.45 -18.06
N ASP A 264 -14.23 -8.96 -17.22
CA ASP A 264 -15.69 -8.90 -17.34
C ASP A 264 -16.32 -7.73 -16.57
N ASP A 265 -15.52 -6.87 -15.93
CA ASP A 265 -16.00 -5.64 -15.32
C ASP A 265 -16.54 -4.66 -16.38
N PRO A 266 -17.45 -3.76 -16.00
CA PRO A 266 -17.93 -2.70 -16.87
C PRO A 266 -16.78 -1.88 -17.48
N GLU A 267 -16.93 -1.50 -18.74
CA GLU A 267 -15.89 -0.78 -19.50
C GLU A 267 -15.44 0.50 -18.79
N PHE A 268 -16.37 1.25 -18.19
CA PHE A 268 -16.04 2.47 -17.47
C PHE A 268 -15.08 2.23 -16.28
N PHE A 269 -15.21 1.08 -15.60
CA PHE A 269 -14.31 0.70 -14.50
C PHE A 269 -12.97 0.19 -15.02
N ARG A 270 -12.97 -0.61 -16.09
CA ARG A 270 -11.74 -1.06 -16.76
C ARG A 270 -10.89 0.11 -17.26
N ASN A 271 -11.52 1.14 -17.79
CA ASN A 271 -10.82 2.36 -18.23
C ASN A 271 -10.21 3.17 -17.07
N ALA A 272 -10.66 2.97 -15.85
CA ALA A 272 -10.15 3.63 -14.64
C ALA A 272 -9.07 2.82 -13.90
N ARG A 273 -8.69 1.64 -14.40
CA ARG A 273 -7.69 0.75 -13.75
C ARG A 273 -6.38 1.47 -13.45
N THR A 274 -5.76 1.08 -12.36
CA THR A 274 -4.49 1.62 -11.89
C THR A 274 -3.36 0.59 -11.88
N MET A 275 -3.70 -0.70 -11.99
CA MET A 275 -2.76 -1.81 -12.09
C MET A 275 -3.27 -2.84 -13.12
N PRO A 276 -2.40 -3.68 -13.71
CA PRO A 276 -2.74 -4.53 -14.83
C PRO A 276 -3.39 -5.84 -14.36
N SER A 277 -4.61 -5.77 -13.84
CA SER A 277 -5.37 -6.91 -13.33
C SER A 277 -6.47 -7.41 -14.30
N ASP A 278 -6.81 -6.62 -15.32
CA ASP A 278 -7.77 -6.94 -16.38
C ASP A 278 -7.08 -7.62 -17.60
N ILE A 279 -6.26 -8.60 -17.34
CA ILE A 279 -5.47 -9.31 -18.34
C ILE A 279 -5.74 -10.83 -18.32
N GLU A 280 -5.46 -11.49 -19.43
CA GLU A 280 -5.60 -12.93 -19.53
C GLU A 280 -4.71 -13.66 -18.51
N GLY A 281 -5.27 -14.60 -17.78
CA GLY A 281 -4.60 -15.33 -16.69
C GLY A 281 -4.80 -14.71 -15.30
N ALA A 282 -5.20 -13.44 -15.18
CA ALA A 282 -5.48 -12.88 -13.87
C ALA A 282 -6.64 -13.63 -13.17
N PRO A 283 -6.53 -13.93 -11.86
CA PRO A 283 -7.62 -14.57 -11.12
C PRO A 283 -8.79 -13.59 -10.94
N THR A 284 -10.01 -14.12 -10.97
CA THR A 284 -11.21 -13.34 -10.64
C THR A 284 -11.27 -13.01 -9.15
N ARG A 285 -12.02 -11.95 -8.78
CA ARG A 285 -12.26 -11.61 -7.37
C ARG A 285 -12.88 -12.79 -6.60
N ALA A 286 -13.78 -13.54 -7.23
CA ALA A 286 -14.39 -14.73 -6.62
C ALA A 286 -13.34 -15.81 -6.28
N GLU A 287 -12.43 -16.10 -7.20
CA GLU A 287 -11.33 -17.05 -6.97
C GLU A 287 -10.38 -16.57 -5.88
N ILE A 288 -10.06 -15.27 -5.87
CA ILE A 288 -9.20 -14.66 -4.83
C ILE A 288 -9.84 -14.78 -3.44
N VAL A 289 -11.12 -14.44 -3.32
CA VAL A 289 -11.88 -14.49 -2.05
C VAL A 289 -11.97 -15.91 -1.53
N GLU A 290 -12.27 -16.90 -2.38
CA GLU A 290 -12.34 -18.31 -1.96
C GLU A 290 -10.96 -18.82 -1.53
N ARG A 291 -9.90 -18.49 -2.29
CA ARG A 291 -8.53 -18.84 -1.90
C ARG A 291 -8.11 -18.21 -0.57
N PHE A 292 -8.50 -16.97 -0.35
CA PHE A 292 -8.23 -16.27 0.91
C PHE A 292 -8.93 -16.95 2.09
N LYS A 293 -10.20 -17.36 1.91
CA LYS A 293 -10.95 -18.15 2.88
C LYS A 293 -10.22 -19.46 3.22
N ASP A 294 -9.80 -20.21 2.19
CA ASP A 294 -9.09 -21.48 2.38
C ASP A 294 -7.78 -21.29 3.16
N ARG A 295 -7.07 -20.18 2.90
CA ARG A 295 -5.78 -19.90 3.52
C ARG A 295 -5.89 -19.38 4.96
N THR A 296 -6.90 -18.57 5.25
CA THR A 296 -7.05 -17.88 6.54
C THR A 296 -8.06 -18.54 7.48
N GLY A 297 -8.96 -19.37 6.93
CA GLY A 297 -10.08 -19.98 7.64
C GLY A 297 -11.20 -19.00 8.03
N LEU A 298 -11.19 -17.76 7.46
CA LEU A 298 -12.21 -16.76 7.75
C LEU A 298 -13.46 -16.98 6.89
N SER A 299 -14.66 -16.73 7.46
CA SER A 299 -15.89 -16.65 6.65
C SER A 299 -15.84 -15.43 5.75
N VAL A 300 -16.24 -15.60 4.50
CA VAL A 300 -16.32 -14.55 3.47
C VAL A 300 -17.77 -14.26 3.02
N ASP A 301 -18.75 -14.68 3.82
CA ASP A 301 -20.17 -14.60 3.47
C ASP A 301 -20.64 -13.16 3.24
N HIS A 302 -20.04 -12.18 3.92
CA HIS A 302 -20.32 -10.75 3.78
C HIS A 302 -19.32 -10.01 2.90
N PHE A 303 -18.61 -10.71 2.00
CA PHE A 303 -17.55 -10.11 1.23
C PHE A 303 -17.98 -8.89 0.37
N PRO A 304 -19.19 -8.83 -0.22
CA PRO A 304 -19.67 -7.64 -0.91
C PRO A 304 -19.59 -6.36 -0.08
N PHE A 305 -19.80 -6.45 1.24
CA PHE A 305 -19.61 -5.31 2.16
C PHE A 305 -18.17 -4.80 2.17
N TYR A 306 -17.21 -5.71 2.32
CA TYR A 306 -15.78 -5.36 2.37
C TYR A 306 -15.27 -4.82 1.04
N PHE A 307 -15.76 -5.36 -0.07
CA PHE A 307 -15.43 -4.87 -1.41
C PHE A 307 -16.02 -3.48 -1.66
N CYS A 308 -17.30 -3.27 -1.31
CA CYS A 308 -17.94 -1.94 -1.39
C CYS A 308 -17.19 -0.92 -0.54
N PHE A 309 -16.79 -1.28 0.69
CA PHE A 309 -15.97 -0.40 1.53
C PHE A 309 -14.62 -0.07 0.88
N GLY A 310 -13.94 -1.04 0.29
CA GLY A 310 -12.67 -0.83 -0.42
C GLY A 310 -12.80 0.20 -1.54
N LEU A 311 -13.82 0.06 -2.38
CA LEU A 311 -14.13 1.01 -3.45
C LEU A 311 -14.51 2.39 -2.90
N PHE A 312 -15.37 2.45 -1.87
CA PHE A 312 -15.74 3.70 -1.21
C PHE A 312 -14.52 4.42 -0.63
N ARG A 313 -13.62 3.69 0.04
CA ARG A 313 -12.37 4.26 0.55
C ARG A 313 -11.53 4.88 -0.57
N LEU A 314 -11.38 4.21 -1.70
CA LEU A 314 -10.67 4.75 -2.88
C LEU A 314 -11.38 5.95 -3.49
N CYS A 315 -12.73 5.93 -3.52
CA CYS A 315 -13.54 7.07 -3.94
C CYS A 315 -13.26 8.30 -3.06
N VAL A 316 -13.23 8.12 -1.73
CA VAL A 316 -12.91 9.20 -0.79
C VAL A 316 -11.48 9.73 -0.98
N ILE A 317 -10.49 8.85 -1.18
CA ILE A 317 -9.10 9.25 -1.45
C ILE A 317 -9.05 10.09 -2.75
N GLY A 318 -9.71 9.62 -3.82
CA GLY A 318 -9.80 10.35 -5.08
C GLY A 318 -10.42 11.74 -4.89
N GLN A 319 -11.52 11.82 -4.15
CA GLN A 319 -12.20 13.07 -3.85
C GLN A 319 -11.35 14.03 -3.01
N GLN A 320 -10.59 13.53 -2.02
CA GLN A 320 -9.68 14.37 -1.24
C GLN A 320 -8.54 14.95 -2.09
N ILE A 321 -8.04 14.19 -3.06
CA ILE A 321 -7.03 14.68 -4.02
C ILE A 321 -7.65 15.76 -4.91
N TYR A 322 -8.85 15.52 -5.44
CA TYR A 322 -9.58 16.48 -6.24
C TYR A 322 -9.92 17.76 -5.44
N TYR A 323 -10.38 17.64 -4.20
CA TYR A 323 -10.68 18.77 -3.32
C TYR A 323 -9.48 19.72 -3.17
N ARG A 324 -8.27 19.18 -3.02
CA ARG A 324 -7.04 20.00 -2.96
C ARG A 324 -6.74 20.73 -4.26
N TYR A 325 -7.05 20.11 -5.40
CA TYR A 325 -6.95 20.75 -6.72
C TYR A 325 -8.01 21.83 -6.88
N PHE A 326 -9.28 21.52 -6.61
CA PHE A 326 -10.40 22.44 -6.72
C PHE A 326 -10.20 23.72 -5.91
N HIS A 327 -9.64 23.63 -4.70
CA HIS A 327 -9.32 24.76 -3.83
C HIS A 327 -7.95 25.40 -4.10
N GLY A 328 -7.24 24.99 -5.16
CA GLY A 328 -5.95 25.59 -5.54
C GLY A 328 -4.79 25.28 -4.58
N HIS A 329 -4.93 24.27 -3.73
CA HIS A 329 -3.84 23.81 -2.84
C HIS A 329 -2.75 23.05 -3.58
N THR A 330 -3.01 22.67 -4.83
CA THR A 330 -2.06 22.11 -5.79
C THR A 330 -2.39 22.64 -7.19
N LYS A 331 -1.37 22.78 -8.03
CA LYS A 331 -1.49 23.25 -9.43
C LYS A 331 -1.29 22.12 -10.44
N ASP A 332 -1.22 20.88 -9.99
CA ASP A 332 -1.01 19.74 -10.87
C ASP A 332 -2.34 19.35 -11.54
N ASP A 333 -2.47 19.66 -12.82
CA ASP A 333 -3.68 19.43 -13.62
C ASP A 333 -4.06 17.94 -13.71
N ARG A 334 -3.13 17.02 -13.45
CA ARG A 334 -3.45 15.58 -13.36
C ARG A 334 -4.49 15.29 -12.30
N PHE A 335 -4.56 16.11 -11.26
CA PHE A 335 -5.50 15.93 -10.14
C PHE A 335 -6.94 16.30 -10.49
N ALA A 336 -7.19 17.04 -11.57
CA ALA A 336 -8.54 17.27 -12.08
C ALA A 336 -9.27 15.96 -12.44
N SER A 337 -8.53 14.97 -12.97
CA SER A 337 -9.10 13.67 -13.37
C SER A 337 -9.62 12.82 -12.21
N PHE A 338 -9.27 13.15 -10.96
CA PHE A 338 -9.69 12.37 -9.79
C PHE A 338 -11.16 12.51 -9.47
N LEU A 339 -11.84 13.59 -9.91
CA LEU A 339 -13.29 13.70 -9.84
C LEU A 339 -13.97 12.56 -10.63
N ASN A 340 -13.53 12.33 -11.87
CA ASN A 340 -14.06 11.23 -12.68
C ASN A 340 -13.75 9.85 -12.06
N LYS A 341 -12.56 9.67 -11.50
CA LYS A 341 -12.22 8.42 -10.79
C LYS A 341 -13.14 8.18 -9.59
N ALA A 342 -13.42 9.22 -8.81
CA ALA A 342 -14.37 9.11 -7.70
C ALA A 342 -15.78 8.74 -8.19
N SER A 343 -16.25 9.32 -9.30
CA SER A 343 -17.54 8.97 -9.91
C SER A 343 -17.58 7.51 -10.36
N VAL A 344 -16.55 7.00 -11.01
CA VAL A 344 -16.43 5.59 -11.44
C VAL A 344 -16.53 4.65 -10.25
N LEU A 345 -15.81 4.94 -9.16
CA LEU A 345 -15.80 4.11 -7.95
C LEU A 345 -17.16 4.16 -7.23
N GLN A 346 -17.80 5.33 -7.21
CA GLN A 346 -19.17 5.49 -6.70
C GLN A 346 -20.15 4.61 -7.48
N GLN A 347 -20.10 4.60 -8.81
CA GLN A 347 -20.96 3.76 -9.65
C GLN A 347 -20.76 2.28 -9.36
N MET A 348 -19.52 1.82 -9.18
CA MET A 348 -19.24 0.44 -8.79
C MET A 348 -19.82 0.07 -7.42
N CYS A 349 -19.75 0.97 -6.43
CA CYS A 349 -20.41 0.76 -5.15
C CYS A 349 -21.93 0.61 -5.31
N MET A 350 -22.57 1.43 -6.15
CA MET A 350 -24.01 1.36 -6.41
C MET A 350 -24.42 0.03 -7.08
N MET A 351 -23.61 -0.51 -7.98
CA MET A 351 -23.85 -1.83 -8.60
C MET A 351 -23.77 -2.97 -7.57
N ILE A 352 -22.84 -2.87 -6.58
CA ILE A 352 -22.77 -3.83 -5.47
C ILE A 352 -24.04 -3.73 -4.60
N ILE A 353 -24.47 -2.53 -4.26
CA ILE A 353 -25.67 -2.28 -3.46
C ILE A 353 -26.92 -2.81 -4.17
N ALA A 354 -27.00 -2.67 -5.49
CA ALA A 354 -28.08 -3.22 -6.32
C ALA A 354 -28.02 -4.76 -6.48
N GLY A 355 -26.94 -5.43 -6.02
CA GLY A 355 -26.73 -6.87 -6.18
C GLY A 355 -26.32 -7.30 -7.60
N GLU A 356 -25.92 -6.38 -8.44
CA GLU A 356 -25.45 -6.63 -9.82
C GLU A 356 -24.02 -7.21 -9.82
N ILE A 357 -23.23 -6.88 -8.78
CA ILE A 357 -21.88 -7.40 -8.53
C ILE A 357 -21.83 -7.95 -7.11
N THR A 358 -21.50 -9.22 -6.98
CA THR A 358 -21.48 -9.92 -5.67
C THR A 358 -20.06 -10.32 -5.23
N LYS A 359 -19.13 -10.46 -6.15
CA LYS A 359 -17.71 -10.82 -5.89
C LYS A 359 -16.82 -10.27 -6.99
#